data_252cd0fa8e134e171051cee746a93652
#
_entry.id   252cd0fa8e134e171051cee746a93652
#
_cell.length_a   1.000
_cell.length_b   1.000
_cell.length_c   1.000
_cell.angle_alpha   90.00
_cell.angle_beta   90.00
_cell.angle_gamma   90.00
#
_symmetry.space_group_name_H-M   'P 1'
#
loop_
_entity.id
_entity.type
_entity.pdbx_description
1 polymer ?
#
loop_
_entity_poly.entity_id
_entity_poly.type
_entity_poly.pdbx_seq_one_letter_code
_entity_poly.pdbx_strand_id
1 'polypeptide(L)'
;MRRAIFPGTFDPFTIGHSSVVSRALTFIDEIVIGIGINENKNTYFPLEKREQMIRDYYRNEPRIIVQSYDCLTIDFARQVDASLIIRGIRTVKDFDCLLYTSDAA
;
A
#
# COMPACT_ATOMS: atom_id res chain seq x y z
N MET A 1 1.64 -17.86 2.91
CA MET A 1 0.73 -16.71 2.78
C MET A 1 1.37 -15.62 1.95
N ARG A 2 0.63 -15.08 1.01
CA ARG A 2 1.13 -13.97 0.19
C ARG A 2 0.78 -12.65 0.85
N ARG A 3 1.79 -11.92 1.25
CA ARG A 3 1.63 -10.58 1.80
C ARG A 3 2.33 -9.58 0.90
N ALA A 4 1.65 -8.49 0.60
CA ALA A 4 2.19 -7.41 -0.22
C ALA A 4 2.10 -6.10 0.52
N ILE A 5 2.97 -5.16 0.16
CA ILE A 5 2.79 -3.78 0.58
C ILE A 5 2.27 -2.97 -0.60
N PHE A 6 1.47 -1.98 -0.30
CA PHE A 6 1.00 -1.01 -1.28
C PHE A 6 1.46 0.37 -0.81
N PRO A 7 2.63 0.80 -1.25
CA PRO A 7 3.20 2.06 -0.78
C PRO A 7 2.67 3.26 -1.53
N GLY A 8 2.54 4.38 -0.86
CA GLY A 8 2.11 5.62 -1.49
C GLY A 8 1.98 6.73 -0.49
N THR A 9 1.66 7.92 -0.98
CA THR A 9 1.39 9.08 -0.14
C THR A 9 -0.06 9.07 0.33
N PHE A 10 -0.97 8.65 -0.54
CA PHE A 10 -2.41 8.56 -0.27
C PHE A 10 -2.97 9.86 0.30
N ASP A 11 -2.86 10.90 -0.46
CA ASP A 11 -3.22 12.24 -0.05
C ASP A 11 -4.24 12.86 -1.03
N PRO A 12 -5.50 12.39 -1.02
CA PRO A 12 -6.07 11.31 -0.22
C PRO A 12 -6.02 9.93 -0.88
N PHE A 13 -6.46 8.93 -0.15
CA PHE A 13 -6.72 7.61 -0.71
C PHE A 13 -7.98 7.68 -1.57
N THR A 14 -7.88 7.28 -2.81
CA THR A 14 -8.96 7.47 -3.79
C THR A 14 -9.59 6.15 -4.22
N ILE A 15 -10.67 6.26 -5.00
CA ILE A 15 -11.32 5.08 -5.60
C ILE A 15 -10.33 4.32 -6.49
N GLY A 16 -9.43 5.04 -7.16
CA GLY A 16 -8.39 4.38 -7.95
C GLY A 16 -7.51 3.49 -7.10
N HIS A 17 -7.14 3.98 -5.93
CA HIS A 17 -6.35 3.18 -5.00
C HIS A 17 -7.13 1.96 -4.50
N SER A 18 -8.40 2.13 -4.15
CA SER A 18 -9.20 1.01 -3.67
C SER A 18 -9.44 -0.02 -4.76
N SER A 19 -9.51 0.41 -6.01
CA SER A 19 -9.64 -0.51 -7.13
C SER A 19 -8.42 -1.42 -7.25
N VAL A 20 -7.23 -0.86 -7.07
CA VAL A 20 -5.99 -1.63 -7.07
C VAL A 20 -5.99 -2.66 -5.95
N VAL A 21 -6.39 -2.24 -4.77
CA VAL A 21 -6.45 -3.14 -3.61
C VAL A 21 -7.44 -4.28 -3.85
N SER A 22 -8.62 -3.97 -4.38
CA SER A 22 -9.63 -4.98 -4.65
C SER A 22 -9.13 -6.05 -5.62
N ARG A 23 -8.45 -5.61 -6.66
CA ARG A 23 -7.88 -6.55 -7.63
C ARG A 23 -6.77 -7.39 -7.03
N ALA A 24 -5.92 -6.77 -6.25
CA ALA A 24 -4.81 -7.48 -5.61
C ALA A 24 -5.30 -8.52 -4.62
N LEU A 25 -6.39 -8.27 -3.93
CA LEU A 25 -6.95 -9.22 -2.96
C LEU A 25 -7.48 -10.50 -3.60
N THR A 26 -7.62 -10.54 -4.92
CA THR A 26 -8.02 -11.78 -5.60
C THR A 26 -6.91 -12.82 -5.61
N PHE A 27 -5.65 -12.41 -5.41
CA PHE A 27 -4.52 -13.36 -5.43
C PHE A 27 -3.50 -13.10 -4.33
N ILE A 28 -3.71 -12.08 -3.51
CA ILE A 28 -2.85 -11.75 -2.37
C ILE A 28 -3.67 -11.93 -1.10
N ASP A 29 -3.09 -12.56 -0.11
CA ASP A 29 -3.81 -12.90 1.12
C ASP A 29 -3.92 -11.72 2.08
N GLU A 30 -2.91 -10.84 2.09
CA GLU A 30 -2.87 -9.73 3.02
C GLU A 30 -2.13 -8.56 2.40
N ILE A 31 -2.65 -7.35 2.55
CA ILE A 31 -2.04 -6.15 1.99
C ILE A 31 -1.78 -5.17 3.12
N VAL A 32 -0.53 -4.70 3.20
CA VAL A 32 -0.15 -3.61 4.11
C VAL A 32 -0.10 -2.33 3.28
N ILE A 33 -1.05 -1.44 3.53
CA ILE A 33 -1.05 -0.14 2.88
C ILE A 33 -0.05 0.73 3.63
N GLY A 34 1.04 1.04 2.98
CA GLY A 34 2.14 1.80 3.58
C GLY A 34 2.10 3.26 3.17
N ILE A 35 1.93 4.15 4.15
CA ILE A 35 1.94 5.58 3.90
C ILE A 35 3.35 6.08 4.12
N GLY A 36 4.00 6.48 3.05
CA GLY A 36 5.37 7.01 3.13
C GLY A 36 5.38 8.38 3.77
N ILE A 37 6.26 8.55 4.75
CA ILE A 37 6.47 9.83 5.41
C ILE A 37 7.60 10.55 4.69
N ASN A 38 7.31 11.75 4.20
CA ASN A 38 8.31 12.58 3.54
C ASN A 38 8.18 13.99 4.06
N GLU A 39 9.09 14.38 4.92
CA GLU A 39 9.05 15.68 5.58
C GLU A 39 9.22 16.85 4.61
N ASN A 40 9.82 16.61 3.46
CA ASN A 40 10.04 17.65 2.47
C ASN A 40 8.85 17.82 1.52
N LYS A 41 7.82 17.05 1.69
CA LYS A 41 6.69 17.05 0.80
C LYS A 41 5.49 17.70 1.48
N ASN A 42 4.93 18.72 0.81
CA ASN A 42 3.70 19.33 1.29
C ASN A 42 2.52 18.44 0.94
N THR A 43 1.85 17.93 1.96
CA THR A 43 0.69 17.09 1.77
C THR A 43 -0.60 17.87 2.04
N TYR A 44 -1.67 17.44 1.38
CA TYR A 44 -2.98 18.06 1.53
C TYR A 44 -3.56 17.78 2.91
N PHE A 45 -3.41 16.53 3.36
CA PHE A 45 -3.91 16.09 4.66
C PHE A 45 -2.74 15.67 5.54
N PRO A 46 -2.84 15.90 6.86
CA PRO A 46 -1.83 15.40 7.77
C PRO A 46 -1.81 13.88 7.80
N LEU A 47 -0.69 13.31 8.20
CA LEU A 47 -0.51 11.86 8.22
C LEU A 47 -1.61 11.15 8.99
N GLU A 48 -1.95 11.65 10.17
CA GLU A 48 -2.98 11.04 11.00
C GLU A 48 -4.32 10.95 10.28
N LYS A 49 -4.67 11.98 9.55
CA LYS A 49 -5.90 12.02 8.79
C LYS A 49 -5.89 10.99 7.67
N ARG A 50 -4.77 10.90 6.96
CA ARG A 50 -4.64 9.93 5.87
C ARG A 50 -4.74 8.51 6.38
N GLU A 51 -4.06 8.20 7.48
CA GLU A 51 -4.15 6.90 8.10
C GLU A 51 -5.58 6.57 8.52
N GLN A 52 -6.24 7.53 9.17
CA GLN A 52 -7.58 7.32 9.70
C GLN A 52 -8.59 7.07 8.57
N MET A 53 -8.49 7.84 7.48
CA MET A 53 -9.39 7.66 6.35
C MET A 53 -9.29 6.27 5.75
N ILE A 54 -8.07 5.75 5.62
CA ILE A 54 -7.86 4.42 5.05
C ILE A 54 -8.35 3.34 6.02
N ARG A 55 -8.07 3.50 7.32
CA ARG A 55 -8.53 2.55 8.32
C ARG A 55 -10.04 2.49 8.39
N ASP A 56 -10.69 3.64 8.30
CA ASP A 56 -12.15 3.69 8.31
C ASP A 56 -12.73 3.01 7.09
N TYR A 57 -12.10 3.20 5.94
CA TYR A 57 -12.57 2.59 4.71
C TYR A 57 -12.49 1.06 4.77
N TYR A 58 -11.44 0.53 5.40
CA TYR A 58 -11.20 -0.91 5.47
C TYR A 58 -11.47 -1.50 6.84
N ARG A 59 -12.26 -0.84 7.68
CA ARG A 59 -12.47 -1.31 9.06
C ARG A 59 -13.09 -2.71 9.15
N ASN A 60 -13.79 -3.13 8.11
CA ASN A 60 -14.42 -4.46 8.07
C ASN A 60 -13.62 -5.46 7.23
N GLU A 61 -12.39 -5.09 6.85
CA GLU A 61 -11.55 -5.96 6.03
C GLU A 61 -10.27 -6.33 6.78
N PRO A 62 -10.25 -7.51 7.43
CA PRO A 62 -9.10 -7.89 8.25
C PRO A 62 -7.83 -8.17 7.44
N ARG A 63 -7.93 -8.33 6.13
CA ARG A 63 -6.77 -8.57 5.28
C ARG A 63 -5.99 -7.30 4.95
N ILE A 64 -6.49 -6.14 5.36
CA ILE A 64 -5.85 -4.86 5.10
C ILE A 64 -5.28 -4.31 6.40
N ILE A 65 -3.99 -3.99 6.35
CA ILE A 65 -3.28 -3.35 7.47
C ILE A 65 -2.80 -1.99 6.98
N VAL A 66 -2.97 -0.96 7.80
CA VAL A 66 -2.54 0.39 7.45
C VAL A 66 -1.41 0.79 8.38
N GLN A 67 -0.30 1.23 7.79
CA GLN A 67 0.89 1.58 8.56
C GLN A 67 1.67 2.66 7.83
N SER A 68 2.26 3.60 8.58
CA SER A 68 3.16 4.59 8.01
C SER A 68 4.61 4.11 8.15
N TYR A 69 5.49 4.63 7.31
CA TYR A 69 6.91 4.28 7.38
C TYR A 69 7.75 5.46 6.88
N ASP A 70 8.98 5.53 7.36
CA ASP A 70 9.92 6.60 7.00
C ASP A 70 11.25 6.06 6.47
N CYS A 71 11.33 4.77 6.21
CA CYS A 71 12.52 4.14 5.65
C CYS A 71 12.34 3.90 4.16
N LEU A 72 13.30 3.26 3.53
CA LEU A 72 13.16 2.85 2.14
C LEU A 72 12.03 1.85 2.01
N THR A 73 11.33 1.92 0.87
CA THR A 73 10.19 1.04 0.64
C THR A 73 10.57 -0.44 0.72
N ILE A 74 11.72 -0.80 0.19
CA ILE A 74 12.17 -2.20 0.25
C ILE A 74 12.44 -2.65 1.69
N ASP A 75 12.95 -1.75 2.52
CA ASP A 75 13.18 -2.04 3.93
C ASP A 75 11.87 -2.19 4.68
N PHE A 76 10.89 -1.36 4.35
CA PHE A 76 9.56 -1.48 4.93
C PHE A 76 8.93 -2.84 4.57
N ALA A 77 9.08 -3.26 3.33
CA ALA A 77 8.57 -4.56 2.91
C ALA A 77 9.16 -5.69 3.73
N ARG A 78 10.45 -5.61 4.01
CA ARG A 78 11.11 -6.61 4.85
C ARG A 78 10.64 -6.57 6.30
N GLN A 79 10.43 -5.38 6.83
CA GLN A 79 9.95 -5.22 8.20
C GLN A 79 8.59 -5.86 8.43
N VAL A 80 7.71 -5.78 7.46
CA VAL A 80 6.37 -6.35 7.57
C VAL A 80 6.27 -7.74 6.97
N ASP A 81 7.41 -8.29 6.55
CA ASP A 81 7.49 -9.64 5.99
C ASP A 81 6.64 -9.79 4.74
N ALA A 82 6.68 -8.78 3.88
CA ALA A 82 5.99 -8.81 2.60
C ALA A 82 6.93 -9.30 1.50
N SER A 83 6.45 -10.17 0.64
CA SER A 83 7.23 -10.68 -0.48
C SER A 83 6.91 -9.96 -1.79
N LEU A 84 5.88 -9.12 -1.80
CA LEU A 84 5.44 -8.43 -3.00
C LEU A 84 5.25 -6.95 -2.73
N ILE A 85 5.50 -6.15 -3.76
CA ILE A 85 5.23 -4.71 -3.71
C ILE A 85 4.26 -4.39 -4.84
N ILE A 86 3.14 -3.77 -4.48
CA ILE A 86 2.15 -3.32 -5.46
C ILE A 86 2.44 -1.86 -5.73
N ARG A 87 2.68 -1.53 -6.99
CA ARG A 87 2.93 -0.15 -7.40
C ARG A 87 1.62 0.48 -7.87
N GLY A 88 1.52 1.80 -7.74
CA GLY A 88 0.37 2.53 -8.25
C GLY A 88 0.23 2.31 -9.75
N ILE A 89 -0.95 1.92 -10.19
CA ILE A 89 -1.21 1.61 -11.58
C ILE A 89 -2.43 2.38 -12.06
N ARG A 90 -2.44 2.71 -13.33
CA ARG A 90 -3.53 3.48 -13.91
C ARG A 90 -4.45 2.65 -14.78
N THR A 91 -3.96 1.54 -15.30
CA THR A 91 -4.73 0.68 -16.19
C THR A 91 -4.55 -0.79 -15.82
N VAL A 92 -5.48 -1.61 -16.29
CA VAL A 92 -5.40 -3.05 -16.08
C VAL A 92 -4.13 -3.63 -16.68
N LYS A 93 -3.72 -3.08 -17.82
CA LYS A 93 -2.52 -3.54 -18.49
C LYS A 93 -1.28 -3.32 -17.65
N ASP A 94 -1.23 -2.20 -16.94
CA ASP A 94 -0.11 -1.89 -16.07
C ASP A 94 -0.07 -2.80 -14.84
N PHE A 95 -1.24 -3.26 -14.41
CA PHE A 95 -1.35 -4.09 -13.23
C PHE A 95 -0.49 -5.34 -13.31
N ASP A 96 -0.53 -6.01 -14.46
CA ASP A 96 0.21 -7.26 -14.63
C ASP A 96 1.72 -7.07 -14.57
N CYS A 97 2.20 -5.87 -14.81
CA CYS A 97 3.62 -5.58 -14.88
C CYS A 97 4.19 -4.98 -13.59
N LEU A 98 3.34 -4.69 -12.61
CA LEU A 98 3.76 -3.89 -11.47
C LEU A 98 3.89 -4.64 -10.16
N LEU A 99 3.78 -5.96 -10.20
CA LEU A 99 4.06 -6.76 -9.02
C LEU A 99 5.55 -7.06 -8.99
N TYR A 100 6.15 -6.82 -7.84
CA TYR A 100 7.57 -7.00 -7.67
C TYR A 100 7.82 -7.88 -6.45
N THR A 101 8.68 -8.87 -6.60
CA THR A 101 9.04 -9.77 -5.53
C THR A 101 10.23 -9.21 -4.77
N SER A 102 10.06 -9.00 -3.48
CA SER A 102 11.10 -8.38 -2.66
C SER A 102 12.08 -9.36 -2.04
N ASP A 103 11.87 -10.64 -2.25
CA ASP A 103 12.69 -11.69 -1.65
C ASP A 103 13.81 -12.17 -2.56
N ALA A 104 14.17 -11.39 -3.50
CA ALA A 104 15.16 -11.74 -4.49
C ALA A 104 16.57 -11.94 -3.92
N ALA A 105 16.71 -11.82 -2.66
CA ALA A 105 18.00 -11.97 -2.02
C ALA A 105 18.55 -13.37 -2.15
#